data_660df0059c6112fef6e0b50645547469
#
_entry.id   660df0059c6112fef6e0b50645547469
#
_cell.length_a   1.000
_cell.length_b   1.000
_cell.length_c   1.000
_cell.angle_alpha   90.00
_cell.angle_beta   90.00
_cell.angle_gamma   90.00
#
_symmetry.space_group_name_H-M   'P 1'
#
loop_
_entity.id
_entity.type
_entity.pdbx_description
1 polymer ?
#
loop_
_entity_poly.entity_id
_entity_poly.type
_entity_poly.pdbx_seq_one_letter_code
_entity_poly.pdbx_strand_id
1 'polypeptide(L)'
;MSDIISPLVSYVKISPNKSKRIKKIDTQTPHCMASNWTAKRCADHFSKRSSETSSNYCIGSNGDIACSVPENYRSWCSSSIPNDQRAITIEIANDGREDTGWHMSDKALEAYINLSVDICKRNGIPMLKWCNNKKLIGQVDKQNVTVHRWFKNKACPGDYFMNKLPWLVQQINLRLGAANPSQTSAYTIGGVDYRPVFDPVYYNTRYPDLNAVFHGNAEMLWTHFVNFGRKEGRRASANFDPVVYRFNNPDLVSAFGNDWPKYYEHYLTFGMAEGRSGT
;
A
#
# COMPACT_ATOMS: atom_id res chain seq x y z
N MET A 1 9.60 -30.45 -9.28
CA MET A 1 8.63 -29.32 -9.38
C MET A 1 9.36 -28.17 -10.05
N SER A 2 8.74 -27.55 -11.04
CA SER A 2 9.27 -26.35 -11.69
C SER A 2 9.35 -25.18 -10.71
N ASP A 3 10.30 -24.28 -10.93
CA ASP A 3 10.43 -23.05 -10.17
C ASP A 3 9.19 -22.15 -10.38
N ILE A 4 8.64 -21.63 -9.28
CA ILE A 4 7.49 -20.71 -9.32
C ILE A 4 8.05 -19.28 -9.23
N ILE A 5 7.86 -18.54 -10.31
CA ILE A 5 8.40 -17.16 -10.48
C ILE A 5 7.30 -16.28 -11.08
N SER A 6 7.22 -15.03 -10.64
CA SER A 6 6.32 -14.02 -11.21
C SER A 6 6.61 -13.78 -12.70
N PRO A 7 5.59 -13.66 -13.56
CA PRO A 7 5.78 -13.28 -14.97
C PRO A 7 6.29 -11.85 -15.16
N LEU A 8 6.30 -11.02 -14.11
CA LEU A 8 6.82 -9.66 -14.14
C LEU A 8 8.35 -9.59 -14.03
N VAL A 9 9.01 -10.74 -13.81
CA VAL A 9 10.47 -10.82 -13.66
C VAL A 9 11.16 -10.67 -15.01
N SER A 10 12.11 -9.76 -15.10
CA SER A 10 12.96 -9.53 -16.28
C SER A 10 14.33 -10.19 -16.18
N TYR A 11 14.75 -10.61 -14.99
CA TYR A 11 16.06 -11.24 -14.75
C TYR A 11 15.98 -12.31 -13.66
N VAL A 12 16.55 -13.47 -13.91
CA VAL A 12 16.61 -14.60 -12.96
C VAL A 12 18.07 -14.95 -12.66
N LYS A 13 18.45 -14.94 -11.38
CA LYS A 13 19.74 -15.41 -10.91
C LYS A 13 19.58 -16.09 -9.55
N ILE A 14 19.56 -17.42 -9.58
CA ILE A 14 19.18 -18.21 -8.40
C ILE A 14 20.28 -18.19 -7.33
N SER A 15 19.90 -17.82 -6.12
CA SER A 15 20.75 -17.83 -4.93
C SER A 15 20.92 -19.25 -4.39
N PRO A 16 22.15 -19.61 -3.96
CA PRO A 16 22.39 -20.84 -3.19
C PRO A 16 21.87 -20.73 -1.74
N ASN A 17 21.64 -19.48 -1.25
CA ASN A 17 21.20 -19.17 0.12
C ASN A 17 19.67 -19.30 0.21
N LYS A 18 19.15 -20.51 0.03
CA LYS A 18 17.72 -20.83 0.12
C LYS A 18 17.51 -22.18 0.79
N SER A 19 16.30 -22.40 1.25
CA SER A 19 15.89 -23.67 1.87
C SER A 19 14.55 -24.12 1.33
N LYS A 20 14.18 -25.38 1.55
CA LYS A 20 12.85 -25.89 1.19
C LYS A 20 11.77 -25.09 1.92
N ARG A 21 10.76 -24.63 1.20
CA ARG A 21 9.54 -24.08 1.78
C ARG A 21 8.61 -25.23 2.17
N ILE A 22 8.11 -25.20 3.39
CA ILE A 22 7.22 -26.25 3.94
C ILE A 22 5.89 -25.67 4.44
N LYS A 23 5.71 -24.36 4.35
CA LYS A 23 4.47 -23.68 4.73
C LYS A 23 3.83 -23.01 3.51
N LYS A 24 2.49 -22.82 3.57
CA LYS A 24 1.76 -22.04 2.58
C LYS A 24 2.29 -20.59 2.58
N ILE A 25 2.31 -19.98 1.41
CA ILE A 25 2.57 -18.56 1.25
C ILE A 25 1.29 -17.81 1.57
N ASP A 26 1.32 -16.97 2.59
CA ASP A 26 0.19 -16.17 3.07
C ASP A 26 0.62 -14.81 3.63
N THR A 27 1.91 -14.47 3.51
CA THR A 27 2.53 -13.28 4.07
C THR A 27 3.44 -12.62 3.03
N GLN A 28 3.58 -11.30 3.07
CA GLN A 28 4.61 -10.56 2.34
C GLN A 28 5.50 -9.78 3.31
N THR A 29 6.80 -9.73 3.03
CA THR A 29 7.77 -8.98 3.83
C THR A 29 8.61 -8.09 2.92
N PRO A 30 8.27 -6.80 2.77
CA PRO A 30 9.11 -5.83 2.08
C PRO A 30 10.36 -5.49 2.90
N HIS A 31 11.47 -5.29 2.17
CA HIS A 31 12.77 -4.89 2.68
C HIS A 31 13.33 -3.72 1.88
N CYS A 32 14.35 -3.06 2.39
CA CYS A 32 15.11 -2.05 1.67
C CYS A 32 16.57 -2.51 1.46
N MET A 33 17.06 -2.31 0.25
CA MET A 33 18.45 -2.68 -0.11
C MET A 33 19.51 -1.80 0.57
N ALA A 34 19.12 -0.68 1.18
CA ALA A 34 20.00 0.40 1.64
C ALA A 34 20.99 0.86 0.55
N SER A 35 20.56 0.86 -0.70
CA SER A 35 21.37 1.16 -1.89
C SER A 35 20.50 1.43 -3.10
N ASN A 36 21.00 2.30 -3.99
CA ASN A 36 20.39 2.55 -5.31
C ASN A 36 20.88 1.51 -6.33
N TRP A 37 20.55 0.24 -6.11
CA TRP A 37 20.93 -0.84 -7.00
C TRP A 37 19.84 -1.14 -8.02
N THR A 38 20.25 -1.71 -9.17
CA THR A 38 19.33 -2.39 -10.07
C THR A 38 18.90 -3.72 -9.47
N ALA A 39 17.74 -4.24 -9.88
CA ALA A 39 17.29 -5.57 -9.47
C ALA A 39 18.30 -6.65 -9.83
N LYS A 40 18.91 -6.55 -11.03
CA LYS A 40 19.97 -7.45 -11.48
C LYS A 40 21.15 -7.46 -10.52
N ARG A 41 21.67 -6.28 -10.12
CA ARG A 41 22.82 -6.18 -9.20
C ARG A 41 22.52 -6.82 -7.85
N CYS A 42 21.30 -6.64 -7.33
CA CYS A 42 20.85 -7.25 -6.09
C CYS A 42 20.79 -8.79 -6.20
N ALA A 43 20.22 -9.31 -7.28
CA ALA A 43 20.17 -10.77 -7.53
C ALA A 43 21.56 -11.37 -7.72
N ASP A 44 22.48 -10.68 -8.43
CA ASP A 44 23.88 -11.08 -8.58
C ASP A 44 24.62 -11.10 -7.23
N HIS A 45 24.34 -10.16 -6.33
CA HIS A 45 24.86 -10.18 -4.96
C HIS A 45 24.38 -11.43 -4.21
N PHE A 46 23.08 -11.71 -4.22
CA PHE A 46 22.51 -12.88 -3.56
C PHE A 46 22.90 -14.22 -4.17
N SER A 47 23.39 -14.25 -5.41
CA SER A 47 23.87 -15.46 -6.05
C SER A 47 25.20 -15.98 -5.47
N LYS A 48 25.88 -15.17 -4.67
CA LYS A 48 27.11 -15.55 -3.97
C LYS A 48 26.75 -16.25 -2.65
N ARG A 49 27.35 -17.43 -2.40
CA ARG A 49 27.14 -18.13 -1.13
C ARG A 49 27.60 -17.28 0.07
N SER A 50 28.65 -16.51 -0.11
CA SER A 50 29.24 -15.63 0.91
C SER A 50 28.34 -14.46 1.31
N SER A 51 27.24 -14.19 0.59
CA SER A 51 26.25 -13.19 1.05
C SER A 51 25.45 -13.66 2.26
N GLU A 52 25.34 -14.99 2.47
CA GLU A 52 24.59 -15.64 3.57
C GLU A 52 23.15 -15.15 3.73
N THR A 53 22.67 -14.38 2.78
CA THR A 53 21.32 -13.80 2.70
C THR A 53 20.74 -13.97 1.31
N SER A 54 19.43 -13.82 1.18
CA SER A 54 18.72 -13.79 -0.10
C SER A 54 17.32 -13.23 0.07
N SER A 55 16.70 -12.87 -1.05
CA SER A 55 15.28 -12.47 -1.12
C SER A 55 14.59 -13.26 -2.22
N ASN A 56 13.27 -13.40 -2.19
CA ASN A 56 12.55 -13.99 -3.31
C ASN A 56 12.67 -13.08 -4.54
N TYR A 57 12.40 -11.80 -4.36
CA TYR A 57 12.46 -10.81 -5.43
C TYR A 57 13.31 -9.60 -5.05
N CYS A 58 13.87 -8.97 -6.06
CA CYS A 58 14.59 -7.70 -5.99
C CYS A 58 13.93 -6.72 -6.94
N ILE A 59 13.68 -5.49 -6.51
CA ILE A 59 13.14 -4.39 -7.32
C ILE A 59 14.17 -3.27 -7.38
N GLY A 60 14.58 -2.89 -8.58
CA GLY A 60 15.49 -1.78 -8.81
C GLY A 60 14.80 -0.42 -8.75
N SER A 61 15.56 0.66 -8.64
CA SER A 61 15.02 2.02 -8.59
C SER A 61 14.33 2.47 -9.89
N ASN A 62 14.59 1.81 -11.00
CA ASN A 62 13.93 2.01 -12.29
C ASN A 62 12.64 1.17 -12.44
N GLY A 63 12.31 0.32 -11.44
CA GLY A 63 11.15 -0.56 -11.45
C GLY A 63 11.39 -1.93 -12.09
N ASP A 64 12.62 -2.27 -12.50
CA ASP A 64 12.97 -3.61 -12.95
C ASP A 64 12.83 -4.65 -11.81
N ILE A 65 12.48 -5.88 -12.16
CA ILE A 65 12.25 -6.95 -11.18
C ILE A 65 13.14 -8.14 -11.50
N ALA A 66 13.85 -8.65 -10.50
CA ALA A 66 14.62 -9.89 -10.58
C ALA A 66 14.12 -10.92 -9.58
N CYS A 67 14.26 -12.20 -9.92
CA CYS A 67 14.06 -13.32 -9.01
C CYS A 67 15.43 -13.85 -8.55
N SER A 68 15.62 -13.96 -7.25
CA SER A 68 16.80 -14.57 -6.67
C SER A 68 16.48 -15.87 -5.93
N VAL A 69 15.26 -16.04 -5.42
CA VAL A 69 14.78 -17.31 -4.85
C VAL A 69 13.35 -17.56 -5.34
N PRO A 70 13.09 -18.64 -6.09
CA PRO A 70 11.73 -19.01 -6.50
C PRO A 70 10.80 -19.19 -5.32
N GLU A 71 9.50 -18.94 -5.51
CA GLU A 71 8.51 -18.91 -4.42
C GLU A 71 8.32 -20.25 -3.71
N ASN A 72 8.55 -21.36 -4.42
CA ASN A 72 8.55 -22.70 -3.81
C ASN A 72 9.73 -22.96 -2.86
N TYR A 73 10.65 -22.00 -2.73
CA TYR A 73 11.72 -22.00 -1.73
C TYR A 73 11.60 -20.85 -0.76
N ARG A 74 12.09 -21.07 0.47
CA ARG A 74 12.26 -20.04 1.49
C ARG A 74 13.55 -19.27 1.24
N SER A 75 13.47 -17.96 1.15
CA SER A 75 14.63 -17.05 1.18
C SER A 75 15.20 -16.94 2.60
N TRP A 76 16.41 -16.38 2.73
CA TRP A 76 17.06 -16.07 4.00
C TRP A 76 17.13 -14.54 4.16
N CYS A 77 16.01 -13.91 4.49
CA CYS A 77 15.86 -12.46 4.40
C CYS A 77 15.58 -11.75 5.73
N SER A 78 14.55 -12.16 6.45
CA SER A 78 14.02 -11.39 7.57
C SER A 78 14.67 -11.72 8.92
N SER A 79 15.69 -12.58 8.97
CA SER A 79 16.27 -13.14 10.20
C SER A 79 15.25 -13.96 11.03
N SER A 80 14.15 -14.40 10.42
CA SER A 80 13.11 -15.22 11.07
C SER A 80 12.69 -16.36 10.15
N ILE A 81 13.15 -17.57 10.48
CA ILE A 81 12.78 -18.79 9.74
C ILE A 81 11.25 -18.96 9.68
N PRO A 82 10.48 -18.83 10.78
CA PRO A 82 9.04 -18.98 10.75
C PRO A 82 8.35 -17.96 9.82
N ASN A 83 8.81 -16.71 9.80
CA ASN A 83 8.30 -15.69 8.90
C ASN A 83 8.63 -16.02 7.44
N ASP A 84 9.91 -16.28 7.12
CA ASP A 84 10.36 -16.51 5.76
C ASP A 84 9.78 -17.82 5.15
N GLN A 85 9.36 -18.77 5.98
CA GLN A 85 8.62 -19.95 5.54
C GLN A 85 7.23 -19.61 4.97
N ARG A 86 6.61 -18.53 5.43
CA ARG A 86 5.26 -18.09 5.03
C ARG A 86 5.30 -16.88 4.10
N ALA A 87 6.39 -16.12 4.13
CA ALA A 87 6.49 -14.85 3.43
C ALA A 87 7.16 -14.98 2.06
N ILE A 88 6.67 -14.20 1.10
CA ILE A 88 7.48 -13.75 -0.02
C ILE A 88 8.20 -12.48 0.43
N THR A 89 9.52 -12.51 0.35
CA THR A 89 10.38 -11.38 0.71
C THR A 89 10.78 -10.59 -0.53
N ILE A 90 10.79 -9.27 -0.43
CA ILE A 90 11.00 -8.37 -1.58
C ILE A 90 11.98 -7.28 -1.15
N GLU A 91 13.18 -7.30 -1.70
CA GLU A 91 14.17 -6.23 -1.54
C GLU A 91 13.92 -5.11 -2.54
N ILE A 92 13.82 -3.88 -2.07
CA ILE A 92 13.48 -2.70 -2.88
C ILE A 92 14.64 -1.70 -2.81
N ALA A 93 15.10 -1.26 -3.98
CA ALA A 93 16.13 -0.23 -4.09
C ALA A 93 15.64 1.12 -3.55
N ASN A 94 16.55 1.88 -3.00
CA ASN A 94 16.33 3.21 -2.44
C ASN A 94 17.56 4.10 -2.70
N ASP A 95 17.54 5.34 -2.25
CA ASP A 95 18.64 6.29 -2.44
C ASP A 95 19.91 5.99 -1.61
N GLY A 96 19.86 5.00 -0.72
CA GLY A 96 20.97 4.61 0.15
C GLY A 96 21.22 5.60 1.31
N ARG A 97 20.29 6.50 1.60
CA ARG A 97 20.47 7.57 2.56
C ARG A 97 19.53 7.41 3.76
N GLU A 98 20.09 7.48 4.96
CA GLU A 98 19.36 7.38 6.21
C GLU A 98 18.55 8.67 6.50
N ASP A 99 19.11 9.83 6.18
CA ASP A 99 18.49 11.15 6.40
C ASP A 99 17.21 11.36 5.59
N THR A 100 17.03 10.63 4.50
CA THR A 100 15.78 10.61 3.71
C THR A 100 14.80 9.51 4.15
N GLY A 101 15.15 8.73 5.18
CA GLY A 101 14.42 7.53 5.59
C GLY A 101 14.49 6.39 4.57
N TRP A 102 15.56 6.33 3.74
CA TRP A 102 15.74 5.41 2.61
C TRP A 102 14.65 5.60 1.54
N HIS A 103 14.60 6.79 0.96
CA HIS A 103 13.64 7.17 -0.05
C HIS A 103 13.66 6.23 -1.27
N MET A 104 12.49 5.75 -1.66
CA MET A 104 12.29 4.88 -2.84
C MET A 104 11.64 5.66 -3.98
N SER A 105 12.04 5.38 -5.21
CA SER A 105 11.44 6.00 -6.39
C SER A 105 9.99 5.54 -6.61
N ASP A 106 9.18 6.38 -7.27
CA ASP A 106 7.81 6.02 -7.62
C ASP A 106 7.75 4.79 -8.53
N LYS A 107 8.75 4.61 -9.41
CA LYS A 107 8.86 3.41 -10.26
C LYS A 107 9.08 2.14 -9.46
N ALA A 108 9.92 2.20 -8.40
CA ALA A 108 10.13 1.05 -7.51
C ALA A 108 8.87 0.74 -6.69
N LEU A 109 8.16 1.77 -6.20
CA LEU A 109 6.90 1.59 -5.46
C LEU A 109 5.80 1.03 -6.37
N GLU A 110 5.68 1.49 -7.61
CA GLU A 110 4.72 0.96 -8.58
C GLU A 110 5.02 -0.51 -8.93
N ALA A 111 6.29 -0.85 -9.13
CA ALA A 111 6.73 -2.23 -9.34
C ALA A 111 6.41 -3.12 -8.12
N TYR A 112 6.61 -2.61 -6.90
CA TYR A 112 6.23 -3.32 -5.67
C TYR A 112 4.72 -3.58 -5.61
N ILE A 113 3.89 -2.60 -5.94
CA ILE A 113 2.43 -2.77 -5.98
C ILE A 113 2.05 -3.87 -6.98
N ASN A 114 2.55 -3.79 -8.23
CA ASN A 114 2.22 -4.75 -9.27
C ASN A 114 2.68 -6.17 -8.95
N LEU A 115 3.91 -6.32 -8.43
CA LEU A 115 4.45 -7.61 -7.98
C LEU A 115 3.64 -8.18 -6.81
N SER A 116 3.27 -7.34 -5.85
CA SER A 116 2.46 -7.77 -4.69
C SER A 116 1.07 -8.26 -5.10
N VAL A 117 0.44 -7.59 -6.07
CA VAL A 117 -0.85 -8.05 -6.66
C VAL A 117 -0.69 -9.40 -7.34
N ASP A 118 0.35 -9.59 -8.15
CA ASP A 118 0.61 -10.85 -8.83
C ASP A 118 0.87 -12.00 -7.83
N ILE A 119 1.71 -11.76 -6.80
CA ILE A 119 1.95 -12.71 -5.71
C ILE A 119 0.63 -13.09 -5.01
N CYS A 120 -0.19 -12.11 -4.66
CA CYS A 120 -1.47 -12.35 -4.00
C CYS A 120 -2.38 -13.24 -4.86
N LYS A 121 -2.54 -12.92 -6.14
CA LYS A 121 -3.38 -13.69 -7.07
C LYS A 121 -2.91 -15.13 -7.22
N ARG A 122 -1.61 -15.35 -7.43
CA ARG A 122 -1.05 -16.69 -7.62
C ARG A 122 -1.07 -17.54 -6.36
N ASN A 123 -1.00 -16.95 -5.17
CA ASN A 123 -0.98 -17.66 -3.90
C ASN A 123 -2.34 -17.68 -3.18
N GLY A 124 -3.41 -17.18 -3.80
CA GLY A 124 -4.76 -17.16 -3.22
C GLY A 124 -4.84 -16.28 -1.95
N ILE A 125 -4.09 -15.17 -1.91
CA ILE A 125 -4.17 -14.16 -0.85
C ILE A 125 -5.22 -13.12 -1.29
N PRO A 126 -6.40 -13.09 -0.69
CA PRO A 126 -7.48 -12.25 -1.19
C PRO A 126 -7.22 -10.76 -0.97
N MET A 127 -6.42 -10.42 0.04
CA MET A 127 -6.03 -9.04 0.36
C MET A 127 -4.82 -9.00 1.27
N LEU A 128 -4.09 -7.89 1.24
CA LEU A 128 -3.08 -7.57 2.24
C LEU A 128 -3.71 -6.82 3.41
N LYS A 129 -3.20 -7.08 4.61
CA LYS A 129 -3.66 -6.48 5.88
C LYS A 129 -2.47 -5.93 6.64
N TRP A 130 -2.54 -4.65 6.98
CA TRP A 130 -1.51 -3.94 7.71
C TRP A 130 -2.08 -3.16 8.88
N CYS A 131 -1.67 -3.48 10.11
CA CYS A 131 -2.06 -2.80 11.34
C CYS A 131 -0.88 -2.21 12.10
N ASN A 132 0.35 -2.33 11.56
CA ASN A 132 1.60 -1.94 12.22
C ASN A 132 1.75 -2.51 13.65
N ASN A 133 1.31 -3.75 13.86
CA ASN A 133 1.31 -4.37 15.18
C ASN A 133 2.13 -5.66 15.20
N LYS A 134 3.33 -5.59 15.80
CA LYS A 134 4.24 -6.74 15.95
C LYS A 134 3.62 -7.94 16.67
N LYS A 135 2.65 -7.72 17.57
CA LYS A 135 1.96 -8.79 18.30
C LYS A 135 1.05 -9.66 17.42
N LEU A 136 0.74 -9.18 16.21
CA LEU A 136 -0.09 -9.91 15.24
C LEU A 136 0.72 -10.78 14.25
N ILE A 137 2.04 -10.90 14.43
CA ILE A 137 2.86 -11.80 13.59
C ILE A 137 2.29 -13.22 13.64
N GLY A 138 2.02 -13.79 12.45
CA GLY A 138 1.42 -15.12 12.30
C GLY A 138 -0.11 -15.16 12.34
N GLN A 139 -0.78 -14.09 12.76
CA GLN A 139 -2.25 -13.97 12.73
C GLN A 139 -2.68 -13.35 11.39
N VAL A 140 -2.58 -14.13 10.31
CA VAL A 140 -2.76 -13.65 8.92
C VAL A 140 -4.18 -13.21 8.57
N ASP A 141 -5.14 -13.63 9.38
CA ASP A 141 -6.53 -13.14 9.34
C ASP A 141 -6.63 -11.67 9.79
N LYS A 142 -5.66 -11.17 10.56
CA LYS A 142 -5.60 -9.79 11.05
C LYS A 142 -4.50 -8.97 10.38
N GLN A 143 -3.32 -9.57 10.15
CA GLN A 143 -2.18 -8.92 9.53
C GLN A 143 -1.31 -9.94 8.81
N ASN A 144 -1.07 -9.72 7.51
CA ASN A 144 -0.25 -10.59 6.66
C ASN A 144 0.86 -9.84 5.90
N VAL A 145 1.14 -8.61 6.33
CA VAL A 145 2.37 -7.89 5.97
C VAL A 145 3.22 -7.79 7.23
N THR A 146 4.50 -8.14 7.10
CA THR A 146 5.49 -8.05 8.18
C THR A 146 6.70 -7.25 7.71
N VAL A 147 7.55 -6.79 8.62
CA VAL A 147 8.73 -5.99 8.30
C VAL A 147 9.95 -6.48 9.06
N HIS A 148 11.15 -6.33 8.46
CA HIS A 148 12.40 -6.86 9.02
C HIS A 148 12.71 -6.32 10.42
N ARG A 149 12.44 -5.02 10.68
CA ARG A 149 12.67 -4.40 12.00
C ARG A 149 11.93 -5.07 13.17
N TRP A 150 10.95 -5.92 12.89
CA TRP A 150 10.25 -6.69 13.93
C TRP A 150 11.02 -7.93 14.37
N PHE A 151 11.93 -8.45 13.54
CA PHE A 151 12.68 -9.69 13.78
C PHE A 151 14.13 -9.45 14.17
N LYS A 152 14.68 -8.31 13.76
CA LYS A 152 16.07 -7.92 14.04
C LYS A 152 16.12 -6.40 14.28
N ASN A 153 17.03 -5.96 15.14
CA ASN A 153 17.27 -4.53 15.34
C ASN A 153 17.92 -3.92 14.06
N LYS A 154 17.08 -3.45 13.16
CA LYS A 154 17.44 -2.87 11.87
C LYS A 154 16.44 -1.80 11.47
N ALA A 155 16.87 -0.80 10.70
CA ALA A 155 15.99 0.25 10.17
C ALA A 155 15.08 -0.24 9.03
N CYS A 156 15.42 -1.36 8.36
CA CYS A 156 14.65 -1.94 7.24
C CYS A 156 13.17 -2.19 7.59
N PRO A 157 12.23 -1.80 6.72
CA PRO A 157 12.36 -1.35 5.32
C PRO A 157 12.58 0.16 5.14
N GLY A 158 12.95 0.90 6.18
CA GLY A 158 13.14 2.34 6.15
C GLY A 158 11.87 3.12 6.53
N ASP A 159 12.05 4.32 7.09
CA ASP A 159 10.92 5.10 7.59
C ASP A 159 10.07 5.65 6.45
N TYR A 160 10.70 5.99 5.31
CA TYR A 160 9.95 6.38 4.11
C TYR A 160 8.94 5.30 3.68
N PHE A 161 9.39 4.04 3.60
CA PHE A 161 8.50 2.94 3.22
C PHE A 161 7.45 2.65 4.31
N MET A 162 7.84 2.67 5.58
CA MET A 162 6.91 2.48 6.70
C MET A 162 5.75 3.49 6.67
N ASN A 163 6.06 4.76 6.39
CA ASN A 163 5.05 5.82 6.28
C ASN A 163 4.12 5.63 5.07
N LYS A 164 4.64 5.07 3.96
CA LYS A 164 3.85 4.77 2.76
C LYS A 164 3.12 3.44 2.80
N LEU A 165 3.48 2.52 3.71
CA LEU A 165 2.97 1.14 3.69
C LEU A 165 1.44 1.03 3.82
N PRO A 166 0.73 1.84 4.63
CA PRO A 166 -0.74 1.83 4.64
C PRO A 166 -1.34 2.14 3.26
N TRP A 167 -0.83 3.15 2.59
CA TRP A 167 -1.25 3.53 1.23
C TRP A 167 -0.89 2.45 0.20
N LEU A 168 0.32 1.87 0.26
CA LEU A 168 0.74 0.79 -0.64
C LEU A 168 -0.18 -0.43 -0.52
N VAL A 169 -0.51 -0.84 0.70
CA VAL A 169 -1.46 -1.94 0.95
C VAL A 169 -2.84 -1.62 0.39
N GLN A 170 -3.31 -0.38 0.53
CA GLN A 170 -4.56 0.06 -0.06
C GLN A 170 -4.53 -0.03 -1.59
N GLN A 171 -3.46 0.46 -2.25
CA GLN A 171 -3.32 0.38 -3.71
C GLN A 171 -3.31 -1.07 -4.22
N ILE A 172 -2.62 -1.96 -3.50
CA ILE A 172 -2.60 -3.40 -3.82
C ILE A 172 -4.01 -3.98 -3.71
N ASN A 173 -4.72 -3.70 -2.62
CA ASN A 173 -6.06 -4.23 -2.39
C ASN A 173 -7.09 -3.72 -3.41
N LEU A 174 -7.01 -2.46 -3.81
CA LEU A 174 -7.83 -1.90 -4.90
C LEU A 174 -7.61 -2.67 -6.21
N ARG A 175 -6.36 -2.97 -6.57
CA ARG A 175 -6.02 -3.75 -7.80
C ARG A 175 -6.38 -5.22 -7.68
N LEU A 176 -6.52 -5.76 -6.48
CA LEU A 176 -7.05 -7.11 -6.24
C LEU A 176 -8.58 -7.16 -6.36
N GLY A 177 -9.28 -6.02 -6.43
CA GLY A 177 -10.74 -5.94 -6.34
C GLY A 177 -11.26 -6.31 -4.95
N ALA A 178 -10.39 -6.30 -3.94
CA ALA A 178 -10.77 -6.59 -2.58
C ALA A 178 -11.46 -5.35 -1.98
N ALA A 179 -12.67 -5.54 -1.44
CA ALA A 179 -13.29 -4.52 -0.61
C ALA A 179 -12.36 -4.24 0.59
N ASN A 180 -12.00 -2.98 0.80
CA ASN A 180 -11.13 -2.60 1.90
C ASN A 180 -11.89 -2.75 3.24
N PRO A 181 -11.62 -3.77 4.07
CA PRO A 181 -12.40 -4.00 5.29
C PRO A 181 -12.21 -2.90 6.35
N SER A 182 -11.16 -2.11 6.26
CA SER A 182 -10.99 -0.94 7.13
C SER A 182 -11.87 0.26 6.72
N GLN A 183 -12.57 0.18 5.57
CA GLN A 183 -13.46 1.26 5.11
C GLN A 183 -14.93 1.09 5.53
N THR A 184 -15.32 -0.05 6.11
CA THR A 184 -16.74 -0.27 6.45
C THR A 184 -17.21 0.54 7.67
N SER A 185 -16.30 1.10 8.49
CA SER A 185 -16.68 1.95 9.65
C SER A 185 -15.85 3.22 9.81
N ALA A 186 -14.82 3.47 8.96
CA ALA A 186 -13.82 4.49 9.21
C ALA A 186 -14.23 5.92 8.79
N TYR A 187 -15.14 6.08 7.81
CA TYR A 187 -15.50 7.40 7.27
C TYR A 187 -16.94 7.78 7.60
N THR A 188 -17.22 7.86 8.91
CA THR A 188 -18.55 8.27 9.39
C THR A 188 -18.48 9.55 10.20
N ILE A 189 -19.49 10.42 10.03
CA ILE A 189 -19.70 11.61 10.86
C ILE A 189 -21.16 11.57 11.33
N GLY A 190 -21.37 11.55 12.64
CA GLY A 190 -22.74 11.50 13.17
C GLY A 190 -23.55 10.29 12.73
N GLY A 191 -22.90 9.16 12.40
CA GLY A 191 -23.56 7.95 11.88
C GLY A 191 -23.78 7.95 10.35
N VAL A 192 -23.49 9.04 9.65
CA VAL A 192 -23.60 9.13 8.17
C VAL A 192 -22.31 8.60 7.54
N ASP A 193 -22.45 7.73 6.54
CA ASP A 193 -21.32 7.17 5.77
C ASP A 193 -20.88 8.15 4.68
N TYR A 194 -19.63 8.60 4.75
CA TYR A 194 -19.04 9.57 3.83
C TYR A 194 -18.28 8.92 2.64
N ARG A 195 -18.23 7.60 2.51
CA ARG A 195 -17.53 6.93 1.40
C ARG A 195 -18.00 7.36 0.00
N PRO A 196 -19.28 7.69 -0.24
CA PRO A 196 -19.67 8.18 -1.57
C PRO A 196 -19.03 9.52 -1.95
N VAL A 197 -18.66 10.34 -0.95
CA VAL A 197 -18.13 11.71 -1.15
C VAL A 197 -16.68 11.86 -0.73
N PHE A 198 -16.05 10.82 -0.14
CA PHE A 198 -14.65 10.83 0.28
C PHE A 198 -13.93 9.56 -0.13
N ASP A 199 -12.88 9.73 -0.93
CA ASP A 199 -11.90 8.71 -1.31
C ASP A 199 -10.50 9.27 -0.98
N PRO A 200 -9.77 8.67 -0.04
CA PRO A 200 -8.46 9.19 0.36
C PRO A 200 -7.43 9.18 -0.78
N VAL A 201 -7.53 8.25 -1.72
CA VAL A 201 -6.63 8.19 -2.88
C VAL A 201 -6.92 9.35 -3.83
N TYR A 202 -8.19 9.55 -4.16
CA TYR A 202 -8.62 10.68 -4.99
C TYR A 202 -8.23 12.01 -4.32
N TYR A 203 -8.51 12.16 -3.02
CA TYR A 203 -8.22 13.36 -2.25
C TYR A 203 -6.73 13.68 -2.20
N ASN A 204 -5.90 12.68 -1.93
CA ASN A 204 -4.43 12.81 -1.92
C ASN A 204 -3.87 13.19 -3.30
N THR A 205 -4.39 12.58 -4.38
CA THR A 205 -3.91 12.84 -5.74
C THR A 205 -4.32 14.23 -6.22
N ARG A 206 -5.52 14.68 -5.85
CA ARG A 206 -6.06 15.98 -6.27
C ARG A 206 -5.37 17.16 -5.59
N TYR A 207 -4.87 16.97 -4.37
CA TYR A 207 -4.28 18.04 -3.55
C TYR A 207 -2.81 17.74 -3.24
N PRO A 208 -1.86 18.24 -4.08
CA PRO A 208 -0.43 17.99 -3.90
C PRO A 208 0.12 18.49 -2.55
N ASP A 209 -0.46 19.55 -1.97
CA ASP A 209 -0.14 20.05 -0.64
C ASP A 209 -0.39 18.97 0.44
N LEU A 210 -1.51 18.27 0.35
CA LEU A 210 -1.83 17.18 1.28
C LEU A 210 -0.95 15.96 1.05
N ASN A 211 -0.64 15.65 -0.22
CA ASN A 211 0.27 14.55 -0.53
C ASN A 211 1.68 14.80 0.05
N ALA A 212 2.17 16.03 -0.03
CA ALA A 212 3.48 16.40 0.51
C ALA A 212 3.55 16.24 2.05
N VAL A 213 2.42 16.45 2.75
CA VAL A 213 2.36 16.39 4.22
C VAL A 213 1.96 15.00 4.73
N PHE A 214 0.94 14.39 4.11
CA PHE A 214 0.32 13.16 4.63
C PHE A 214 0.78 11.90 3.89
N HIS A 215 1.49 12.02 2.77
CA HIS A 215 2.08 10.92 2.01
C HIS A 215 1.10 9.77 1.71
N GLY A 216 -0.17 10.10 1.46
CA GLY A 216 -1.23 9.12 1.20
C GLY A 216 -1.78 8.40 2.44
N ASN A 217 -1.45 8.84 3.65
CA ASN A 217 -2.02 8.28 4.87
C ASN A 217 -3.53 8.57 4.94
N ALA A 218 -4.34 7.53 4.77
CA ALA A 218 -5.80 7.63 4.65
C ALA A 218 -6.47 8.20 5.90
N GLU A 219 -5.96 7.87 7.10
CA GLU A 219 -6.49 8.39 8.37
C GLU A 219 -6.21 9.88 8.55
N MET A 220 -4.99 10.32 8.20
CA MET A 220 -4.63 11.74 8.25
C MET A 220 -5.40 12.55 7.20
N LEU A 221 -5.58 12.00 5.99
CA LEU A 221 -6.40 12.61 4.93
C LEU A 221 -7.87 12.73 5.35
N TRP A 222 -8.42 11.70 5.99
CA TRP A 222 -9.77 11.75 6.55
C TRP A 222 -9.89 12.80 7.66
N THR A 223 -8.95 12.82 8.59
CA THR A 223 -8.90 13.82 9.67
C THR A 223 -8.82 15.24 9.10
N HIS A 224 -8.02 15.45 8.07
CA HIS A 224 -7.94 16.74 7.37
C HIS A 224 -9.28 17.08 6.70
N PHE A 225 -9.89 16.12 5.98
CA PHE A 225 -11.18 16.33 5.32
C PHE A 225 -12.27 16.72 6.33
N VAL A 226 -12.37 16.02 7.46
CA VAL A 226 -13.37 16.30 8.51
C VAL A 226 -13.17 17.68 9.12
N ASN A 227 -11.95 18.06 9.43
CA ASN A 227 -11.65 19.27 10.17
C ASN A 227 -11.59 20.52 9.28
N PHE A 228 -11.14 20.37 8.02
CA PHE A 228 -10.84 21.46 7.09
C PHE A 228 -11.52 21.26 5.72
N GLY A 229 -11.19 20.19 5.01
CA GLY A 229 -11.54 20.03 3.59
C GLY A 229 -13.03 20.15 3.27
N ARG A 230 -13.91 19.56 4.09
CA ARG A 230 -15.36 19.70 3.88
C ARG A 230 -15.87 21.11 4.16
N LYS A 231 -15.23 21.87 5.06
CA LYS A 231 -15.57 23.27 5.34
C LYS A 231 -15.09 24.21 4.24
N GLU A 232 -14.03 23.83 3.55
CA GLU A 232 -13.47 24.52 2.40
C GLU A 232 -14.18 24.16 1.07
N GLY A 233 -15.11 23.20 1.09
CA GLY A 233 -15.78 22.71 -0.11
C GLY A 233 -14.85 21.94 -1.04
N ARG A 234 -13.82 21.25 -0.52
CA ARG A 234 -12.87 20.49 -1.34
C ARG A 234 -13.52 19.23 -1.91
N ARG A 235 -13.48 19.04 -3.21
CA ARG A 235 -13.87 17.79 -3.85
C ARG A 235 -12.98 16.65 -3.36
N ALA A 236 -13.57 15.61 -2.75
CA ALA A 236 -12.84 14.53 -2.11
C ALA A 236 -13.12 13.15 -2.69
N SER A 237 -13.95 13.05 -3.74
CA SER A 237 -14.14 11.83 -4.53
C SER A 237 -14.42 12.15 -6.00
N ALA A 238 -14.31 11.13 -6.85
CA ALA A 238 -14.70 11.24 -8.26
C ALA A 238 -16.22 11.42 -8.43
N ASN A 239 -17.00 10.93 -7.47
CA ASN A 239 -18.46 10.80 -7.56
C ASN A 239 -19.21 12.02 -7.00
N PHE A 240 -18.52 12.95 -6.33
CA PHE A 240 -19.15 14.11 -5.72
C PHE A 240 -18.25 15.35 -5.78
N ASP A 241 -18.79 16.43 -6.34
CA ASP A 241 -18.20 17.75 -6.34
C ASP A 241 -19.17 18.74 -5.66
N PRO A 242 -18.86 19.25 -4.45
CA PRO A 242 -19.79 20.12 -3.72
C PRO A 242 -20.10 21.42 -4.45
N VAL A 243 -19.17 21.92 -5.29
CA VAL A 243 -19.37 23.14 -6.07
C VAL A 243 -20.38 22.90 -7.19
N VAL A 244 -20.24 21.80 -7.92
CA VAL A 244 -21.17 21.39 -8.98
C VAL A 244 -22.53 21.06 -8.37
N TYR A 245 -22.55 20.32 -7.25
CA TYR A 245 -23.79 19.97 -6.56
C TYR A 245 -24.57 21.20 -6.10
N ARG A 246 -23.86 22.18 -5.51
CA ARG A 246 -24.47 23.48 -5.16
C ARG A 246 -25.01 24.21 -6.36
N PHE A 247 -24.26 24.25 -7.46
CA PHE A 247 -24.68 24.93 -8.70
C PHE A 247 -25.94 24.31 -9.30
N ASN A 248 -26.04 22.97 -9.30
CA ASN A 248 -27.16 22.24 -9.87
C ASN A 248 -28.42 22.22 -8.97
N ASN A 249 -28.31 22.71 -7.70
CA ASN A 249 -29.40 22.67 -6.74
C ASN A 249 -29.66 24.05 -6.10
N PRO A 250 -30.29 25.01 -6.84
CA PRO A 250 -30.52 26.38 -6.34
C PRO A 250 -31.39 26.44 -5.08
N ASP A 251 -32.30 25.45 -4.88
CA ASP A 251 -33.07 25.27 -3.67
C ASP A 251 -32.18 25.15 -2.42
N LEU A 252 -31.09 24.41 -2.53
CA LEU A 252 -30.15 24.23 -1.42
C LEU A 252 -29.29 25.49 -1.17
N VAL A 253 -29.07 26.31 -2.19
CA VAL A 253 -28.35 27.57 -2.03
C VAL A 253 -29.10 28.52 -1.10
N SER A 254 -30.42 28.58 -1.25
CA SER A 254 -31.31 29.38 -0.37
C SER A 254 -31.27 28.88 1.08
N ALA A 255 -31.15 27.55 1.29
CA ALA A 255 -31.18 26.92 2.61
C ALA A 255 -29.82 26.91 3.32
N PHE A 256 -28.71 26.71 2.57
CA PHE A 256 -27.40 26.42 3.14
C PHE A 256 -26.37 27.55 2.91
N GLY A 257 -26.60 28.43 1.93
CA GLY A 257 -25.66 29.51 1.61
C GLY A 257 -24.26 28.98 1.29
N ASN A 258 -23.29 29.38 2.14
CA ASN A 258 -21.88 28.96 2.02
C ASN A 258 -21.49 27.88 3.05
N ASP A 259 -22.44 27.24 3.68
CA ASP A 259 -22.18 26.14 4.62
C ASP A 259 -21.90 24.85 3.85
N TRP A 260 -20.66 24.70 3.38
CA TRP A 260 -20.21 23.56 2.57
C TRP A 260 -20.52 22.18 3.19
N PRO A 261 -20.29 21.94 4.52
CA PRO A 261 -20.65 20.68 5.17
C PRO A 261 -22.07 20.20 4.88
N LYS A 262 -23.05 21.11 4.82
CA LYS A 262 -24.46 20.79 4.59
C LYS A 262 -24.71 20.20 3.19
N TYR A 263 -23.93 20.58 2.18
CA TYR A 263 -24.07 20.02 0.83
C TYR A 263 -23.64 18.55 0.77
N TYR A 264 -22.56 18.17 1.49
CA TYR A 264 -22.16 16.77 1.59
C TYR A 264 -23.20 15.95 2.38
N GLU A 265 -23.65 16.47 3.52
CA GLU A 265 -24.67 15.82 4.36
C GLU A 265 -25.99 15.63 3.61
N HIS A 266 -26.47 16.67 2.92
CA HIS A 266 -27.68 16.59 2.13
C HIS A 266 -27.57 15.54 1.01
N TYR A 267 -26.45 15.54 0.26
CA TYR A 267 -26.23 14.57 -0.81
C TYR A 267 -26.29 13.14 -0.27
N LEU A 268 -25.62 12.88 0.86
CA LEU A 268 -25.56 11.55 1.47
C LEU A 268 -26.90 11.08 2.08
N THR A 269 -27.65 12.00 2.66
CA THR A 269 -28.89 11.65 3.38
C THR A 269 -30.14 11.67 2.50
N PHE A 270 -30.18 12.53 1.51
CA PHE A 270 -31.36 12.75 0.65
C PHE A 270 -31.01 12.72 -0.84
N GLY A 271 -30.00 13.49 -1.27
CA GLY A 271 -29.73 13.74 -2.67
C GLY A 271 -29.49 12.49 -3.51
N MET A 272 -28.79 11.50 -2.98
CA MET A 272 -28.58 10.21 -3.66
C MET A 272 -29.92 9.46 -3.87
N ALA A 273 -30.77 9.44 -2.86
CA ALA A 273 -32.10 8.80 -2.93
C ALA A 273 -33.06 9.55 -3.85
N GLU A 274 -32.91 10.88 -3.94
CA GLU A 274 -33.66 11.76 -4.85
C GLU A 274 -33.16 11.70 -6.30
N GLY A 275 -32.06 10.97 -6.56
CA GLY A 275 -31.41 10.90 -7.88
C GLY A 275 -30.73 12.19 -8.32
N ARG A 276 -30.37 13.09 -7.38
CA ARG A 276 -29.64 14.31 -7.70
C ARG A 276 -28.20 13.96 -8.11
N SER A 277 -27.72 14.54 -9.21
CA SER A 277 -26.34 14.34 -9.64
C SER A 277 -25.34 14.93 -8.65
N GLY A 278 -24.34 14.14 -8.26
CA GLY A 278 -23.22 14.60 -7.43
C GLY A 278 -22.10 15.30 -8.21
N THR A 279 -22.11 15.18 -9.56
CA THR A 279 -21.09 15.71 -10.50
C THR A 279 -21.74 16.26 -11.75
#